data_95e77c6b4d88c906c9767a1bfdf9156d
#
_entry.id   95e77c6b4d88c906c9767a1bfdf9156d
#
_cell.length_a   1.000
_cell.length_b   1.000
_cell.length_c   1.000
_cell.angle_alpha   90.00
_cell.angle_beta   90.00
_cell.angle_gamma   90.00
#
_symmetry.space_group_name_H-M   'P 1'
#
loop_
_entity.id
_entity.type
_entity.pdbx_description
1 polymer ?
#
loop_
_entity_poly.entity_id
_entity_poly.type
_entity_poly.pdbx_seq_one_letter_code
_entity_poly.pdbx_strand_id
1 'polypeptide(L)'
;MRVFETIKAAVPLWQAAEHYGLTVSRNGMTCCPFHKDRRPSLKLNKDYFFCFGCGASGDVIDFTTRLFGLSPYAAAKKLEIDFGIGAEHE
;
A
#
# COMPACT_ATOMS: atom_id res chain seq x y z
N MET A 1 -6.98 -16.72 -1.02
CA MET A 1 -6.45 -16.62 -2.37
C MET A 1 -4.97 -16.43 -2.35
N ARG A 2 -4.31 -17.26 -3.12
CA ARG A 2 -2.85 -17.17 -3.14
C ARG A 2 -2.33 -15.88 -3.71
N VAL A 3 -3.04 -15.31 -4.67
CA VAL A 3 -2.55 -14.11 -5.31
C VAL A 3 -2.46 -12.95 -4.31
N PHE A 4 -3.43 -12.84 -3.40
CA PHE A 4 -3.35 -11.79 -2.40
C PHE A 4 -2.17 -11.99 -1.47
N GLU A 5 -1.96 -13.23 -1.04
CA GLU A 5 -0.85 -13.51 -0.14
C GLU A 5 0.49 -13.31 -0.82
N THR A 6 0.58 -13.69 -2.09
CA THR A 6 1.81 -13.50 -2.84
C THR A 6 2.15 -12.01 -2.95
N ILE A 7 1.15 -11.19 -3.23
CA ILE A 7 1.37 -9.75 -3.34
C ILE A 7 1.79 -9.16 -2.01
N LYS A 8 1.12 -9.55 -0.93
CA LYS A 8 1.47 -9.02 0.39
C LYS A 8 2.89 -9.37 0.77
N ALA A 9 3.34 -10.57 0.40
CA ALA A 9 4.70 -10.98 0.72
C ALA A 9 5.74 -10.29 -0.14
N ALA A 10 5.38 -9.95 -1.37
CA ALA A 10 6.33 -9.41 -2.33
C ALA A 10 6.47 -7.90 -2.26
N VAL A 11 5.44 -7.18 -1.81
CA VAL A 11 5.42 -5.72 -1.88
C VAL A 11 5.28 -5.13 -0.49
N PRO A 12 6.39 -4.67 0.10
CA PRO A 12 6.30 -3.95 1.36
C PRO A 12 5.52 -2.65 1.17
N LEU A 13 4.80 -2.24 2.20
CA LEU A 13 3.97 -1.06 2.10
C LEU A 13 4.77 0.20 1.77
N TRP A 14 5.95 0.36 2.36
CA TRP A 14 6.75 1.55 2.08
C TRP A 14 7.16 1.60 0.61
N GLN A 15 7.39 0.43 0.01
CA GLN A 15 7.79 0.39 -1.38
C GLN A 15 6.62 0.78 -2.29
N ALA A 16 5.43 0.26 -1.99
CA ALA A 16 4.24 0.63 -2.75
C ALA A 16 3.98 2.13 -2.64
N ALA A 17 4.10 2.68 -1.43
CA ALA A 17 3.85 4.09 -1.22
C ALA A 17 4.81 4.94 -2.05
N GLU A 18 6.09 4.59 -2.04
CA GLU A 18 7.07 5.34 -2.81
C GLU A 18 6.83 5.22 -4.30
N HIS A 19 6.46 4.02 -4.74
CA HIS A 19 6.18 3.81 -6.16
C HIS A 19 5.02 4.68 -6.62
N TYR A 20 4.04 4.89 -5.75
CA TYR A 20 2.87 5.69 -6.11
C TYR A 20 3.01 7.17 -5.74
N GLY A 21 4.23 7.61 -5.46
CA GLY A 21 4.51 9.04 -5.37
C GLY A 21 4.53 9.63 -3.98
N LEU A 22 4.44 8.80 -2.94
CA LEU A 22 4.50 9.33 -1.58
C LEU A 22 5.95 9.40 -1.11
N THR A 23 6.25 10.42 -0.31
CA THR A 23 7.57 10.55 0.29
C THR A 23 7.55 9.89 1.66
N VAL A 24 8.37 8.84 1.83
CA VAL A 24 8.39 8.06 3.04
C VAL A 24 9.70 8.31 3.78
N SER A 25 9.61 8.67 5.06
CA SER A 25 10.79 8.93 5.87
C SER A 25 11.48 7.63 6.26
N ARG A 26 12.66 7.75 6.87
CA ARG A 26 13.42 6.58 7.28
C ARG A 26 12.65 5.70 8.24
N ASN A 27 11.84 6.29 9.10
CA ASN A 27 11.10 5.51 10.08
C ASN A 27 9.74 5.07 9.57
N GLY A 28 9.51 5.17 8.27
CA GLY A 28 8.29 4.65 7.67
C GLY A 28 7.09 5.55 7.80
N MET A 29 7.30 6.84 8.03
CA MET A 29 6.19 7.78 8.18
C MET A 29 6.00 8.57 6.91
N THR A 30 4.75 8.90 6.61
CA THR A 30 4.41 9.74 5.48
C THR A 30 3.14 10.50 5.80
N CYS A 31 2.86 11.55 5.04
CA CYS A 31 1.59 12.24 5.16
C CYS A 31 0.50 11.34 4.62
N CYS A 32 -0.60 11.24 5.35
CA CYS A 32 -1.67 10.33 4.98
C CYS A 32 -2.37 10.83 3.72
N PRO A 33 -2.47 10.02 2.66
CA PRO A 33 -3.15 10.43 1.44
C PRO A 33 -4.66 10.29 1.53
N PHE A 34 -5.17 9.73 2.62
CA PHE A 34 -6.60 9.43 2.73
C PHE A 34 -7.38 10.57 3.39
N HIS A 35 -6.69 11.58 3.89
CA HIS A 35 -7.32 12.78 4.42
C HIS A 35 -6.31 13.90 4.32
N LYS A 36 -6.77 15.12 4.53
CA LYS A 36 -5.85 16.25 4.49
C LYS A 36 -5.01 16.27 5.74
N ASP A 37 -3.71 16.18 5.56
CA ASP A 37 -2.80 16.15 6.67
C ASP A 37 -1.51 16.80 6.25
N ARG A 38 -0.99 17.68 7.10
CA ARG A 38 0.27 18.37 6.83
C ARG A 38 1.42 17.75 7.58
N ARG A 39 1.14 16.79 8.45
CA ARG A 39 2.16 16.14 9.25
C ARG A 39 2.20 14.67 8.90
N PRO A 40 3.38 14.05 9.00
CA PRO A 40 3.45 12.61 8.82
C PRO A 40 2.66 11.93 9.92
N SER A 41 1.55 11.33 9.56
CA SER A 41 0.70 10.62 10.51
C SER A 41 0.43 9.20 10.09
N LEU A 42 0.84 8.81 8.90
CA LEU A 42 0.65 7.46 8.40
C LEU A 42 1.93 6.66 8.59
N LYS A 43 1.84 5.61 9.37
CA LYS A 43 2.97 4.71 9.60
C LYS A 43 2.87 3.54 8.63
N LEU A 44 3.95 3.29 7.92
CA LEU A 44 4.02 2.21 6.95
C LEU A 44 4.94 1.13 7.51
N ASN A 45 4.36 0.01 7.90
CA ASN A 45 5.12 -1.15 8.29
C ASN A 45 5.30 -2.06 7.09
N LYS A 46 5.99 -3.16 7.26
CA LYS A 46 6.19 -4.06 6.15
C LYS A 46 4.87 -4.65 5.68
N ASP A 47 4.04 -5.06 6.62
CA ASP A 47 2.83 -5.82 6.32
C ASP A 47 1.54 -5.02 6.46
N TYR A 48 1.59 -3.86 7.09
CA TYR A 48 0.36 -3.10 7.30
C TYR A 48 0.67 -1.63 7.49
N PHE A 49 -0.36 -0.82 7.35
CA PHE A 49 -0.25 0.62 7.61
C PHE A 49 -1.25 1.00 8.69
N PHE A 50 -0.95 2.10 9.36
CA PHE A 50 -1.87 2.68 10.32
C PHE A 50 -1.71 4.18 10.34
N CYS A 51 -2.82 4.89 10.25
CA CYS A 51 -2.80 6.35 10.30
C CYS A 51 -3.24 6.81 11.68
N PHE A 52 -2.34 7.51 12.36
CA PHE A 52 -2.65 8.03 13.69
C PHE A 52 -3.62 9.21 13.64
N GLY A 53 -3.80 9.81 12.47
CA GLY A 53 -4.71 10.93 12.32
C GLY A 53 -6.15 10.54 12.09
N CYS A 54 -6.38 9.52 11.25
CA CYS A 54 -7.75 9.16 10.90
C CYS A 54 -8.11 7.71 11.22
N GLY A 55 -7.15 6.92 11.70
CA GLY A 55 -7.43 5.55 12.08
C GLY A 55 -7.47 4.55 10.93
N ALA A 56 -7.19 4.97 9.72
CA ALA A 56 -7.18 4.05 8.59
C ALA A 56 -6.08 3.01 8.78
N SER A 57 -6.35 1.77 8.44
CA SER A 57 -5.37 0.71 8.57
C SER A 57 -5.67 -0.39 7.56
N GLY A 58 -4.69 -1.26 7.34
CA GLY A 58 -4.86 -2.37 6.44
C GLY A 58 -3.54 -2.83 5.87
N ASP A 59 -3.60 -3.71 4.88
CA ASP A 59 -2.41 -4.23 4.20
C ASP A 59 -2.15 -3.46 2.91
N VAL A 60 -1.20 -3.94 2.11
CA VAL A 60 -0.84 -3.24 0.88
C VAL A 60 -2.00 -3.22 -0.12
N ILE A 61 -2.83 -4.23 -0.11
CA ILE A 61 -3.98 -4.26 -1.00
C ILE A 61 -5.00 -3.21 -0.55
N ASP A 62 -5.27 -3.13 0.75
CA ASP A 62 -6.16 -2.11 1.29
C ASP A 62 -5.63 -0.71 0.99
N PHE A 63 -4.33 -0.54 1.12
CA PHE A 63 -3.69 0.73 0.82
C PHE A 63 -3.97 1.15 -0.63
N THR A 64 -3.80 0.22 -1.54
CA THR A 64 -3.99 0.50 -2.96
C THR A 64 -5.45 0.74 -3.30
N THR A 65 -6.37 -0.02 -2.68
CA THR A 65 -7.80 0.23 -2.90
C THR A 65 -8.18 1.63 -2.48
N ARG A 66 -7.70 2.08 -1.33
CA ARG A 66 -8.04 3.41 -0.83
C ARG A 66 -7.40 4.50 -1.68
N LEU A 67 -6.17 4.26 -2.10
CA LEU A 67 -5.42 5.28 -2.83
C LEU A 67 -6.03 5.56 -4.20
N PHE A 68 -6.52 4.55 -4.87
CA PHE A 68 -7.01 4.67 -6.24
C PHE A 68 -8.50 4.43 -6.41
N GLY A 69 -9.20 4.14 -5.33
CA GLY A 69 -10.63 3.90 -5.43
C GLY A 69 -10.98 2.61 -6.15
N LEU A 70 -10.18 1.57 -5.96
CA LEU A 70 -10.36 0.30 -6.65
C LEU A 70 -10.97 -0.74 -5.73
N SER A 71 -11.53 -1.80 -6.33
CA SER A 71 -11.91 -2.97 -5.57
C SER A 71 -10.66 -3.72 -5.14
N PRO A 72 -10.76 -4.62 -4.15
CA PRO A 72 -9.57 -5.40 -3.76
C PRO A 72 -8.97 -6.20 -4.90
N TYR A 73 -9.80 -6.78 -5.74
CA TYR A 73 -9.28 -7.54 -6.88
C TYR A 73 -8.55 -6.63 -7.86
N ALA A 74 -9.14 -5.48 -8.18
CA ALA A 74 -8.50 -4.54 -9.10
C ALA A 74 -7.21 -4.00 -8.52
N ALA A 75 -7.18 -3.75 -7.21
CA ALA A 75 -5.96 -3.29 -6.55
C ALA A 75 -4.87 -4.35 -6.63
N ALA A 76 -5.23 -5.61 -6.43
CA ALA A 76 -4.26 -6.69 -6.52
C ALA A 76 -3.70 -6.79 -7.94
N LYS A 77 -4.56 -6.68 -8.95
CA LYS A 77 -4.10 -6.73 -10.33
C LYS A 77 -3.17 -5.57 -10.65
N LYS A 78 -3.49 -4.39 -10.13
CA LYS A 78 -2.62 -3.24 -10.33
C LYS A 78 -1.25 -3.47 -9.73
N LEU A 79 -1.21 -4.01 -8.52
CA LEU A 79 0.07 -4.30 -7.87
C LEU A 79 0.86 -5.36 -8.64
N GLU A 80 0.18 -6.37 -9.17
CA GLU A 80 0.86 -7.36 -9.99
C GLU A 80 1.55 -6.71 -11.19
N ILE A 81 0.83 -5.83 -11.86
CA ILE A 81 1.36 -5.19 -13.05
C ILE A 81 2.47 -4.23 -12.70
N ASP A 82 2.25 -3.40 -11.69
CA ASP A 82 3.20 -2.34 -11.36
C ASP A 82 4.51 -2.89 -10.81
N PHE A 83 4.47 -4.04 -10.13
CA PHE A 83 5.65 -4.62 -9.52
C PHE A 83 6.10 -5.90 -10.20
N GLY A 84 5.48 -6.28 -11.29
CA GLY A 84 5.90 -7.44 -12.05
C GLY A 84 5.73 -8.75 -11.33
N ILE A 85 4.67 -8.87 -10.54
CA ILE A 85 4.42 -10.05 -9.73
C ILE A 85 3.45 -10.96 -10.45
N GLY A 86 3.61 -12.26 -10.28
CA GLY A 86 2.63 -13.22 -10.76
C GLY A 86 2.72 -13.54 -12.23
N ALA A 87 3.70 -12.99 -12.92
CA ALA A 87 3.85 -13.27 -14.34
C ALA A 87 4.14 -14.72 -14.59
N GLU A 88 4.70 -15.37 -13.61
CA GLU A 88 5.12 -16.75 -13.79
C GLU A 88 3.98 -17.75 -13.70
N HIS A 89 2.82 -17.31 -13.25
CA HIS A 89 1.79 -18.30 -12.98
C HIS A 89 0.97 -18.65 -14.22
N GLU A 90 1.19 -17.99 -15.29
CA GLU A 90 0.44 -18.33 -16.43
C GLU A 90 1.00 -19.37 -17.23
#